data_ea25cc48dda19aa08798c06b975ca220
#
_entry.id   ea25cc48dda19aa08798c06b975ca220
#
_cell.length_a   1.000
_cell.length_b   1.000
_cell.length_c   1.000
_cell.angle_alpha   90.00
_cell.angle_beta   90.00
_cell.angle_gamma   90.00
#
_symmetry.space_group_name_H-M   'P 1'
#
loop_
_entity.id
_entity.type
_entity.pdbx_description
1 polymer ?
#
loop_
_entity_poly.entity_id
_entity_poly.type
_entity_poly.pdbx_seq_one_letter_code
_entity_poly.pdbx_strand_id
1 'polypeptide(L)'
;MMNCEHFGVTREQLLALVAEGLREGGDWCDLYFEDTSYHDLLLRDGVVGSGGYHVDFGCGIRVLKGEKTGYAYAESTDFASLKQAARAAGAISSAAGSAGNPGPQNFALRAHPSQAAAWAPPVYEATGGHGFASPDSGADSRLPNYYPERMAWEEAEVSRFVPFLQRIEAGIRARDSRVLKVVAILSYSVSDVLMFNSLGELTSDHRPLGSLSVQVIFRQGDRTENNTVSRSLRMGAEMINDQVLEDLVSRAVEGMDARFEARRPKGGQMPVVMGAGASGILLHEAMGHAFEADFNRKGQSIFSDKMGRRVARKGINILDDGTLPRSRGACNYDDEGVPGQKTYMVTDGVLTSYLHDRITLYRTF
;
A
#
# COMPACT_ATOMS: atom_id res chain seq x y z
N MET A 1 -12.66 1.16 -17.37
CA MET A 1 -12.77 2.48 -16.67
C MET A 1 -13.79 2.28 -15.59
N MET A 2 -13.36 2.20 -14.36
CA MET A 2 -14.29 2.24 -13.26
C MET A 2 -14.89 3.64 -13.30
N ASN A 3 -16.17 3.71 -13.51
CA ASN A 3 -16.84 4.99 -13.64
C ASN A 3 -17.66 5.25 -12.36
N CYS A 4 -18.14 6.45 -12.24
CA CYS A 4 -19.01 6.86 -11.13
C CYS A 4 -20.23 5.94 -10.95
N GLU A 5 -20.64 5.20 -12.00
CA GLU A 5 -21.78 4.29 -11.99
C GLU A 5 -21.60 3.12 -11.01
N HIS A 6 -20.37 2.63 -10.82
CA HIS A 6 -20.09 1.55 -9.85
C HIS A 6 -20.54 1.96 -8.44
N PHE A 7 -20.30 3.21 -8.06
CA PHE A 7 -20.69 3.77 -6.77
C PHE A 7 -22.04 4.47 -6.79
N GLY A 8 -22.76 4.44 -7.90
CA GLY A 8 -24.08 5.07 -8.05
C GLY A 8 -24.06 6.61 -7.96
N VAL A 9 -22.94 7.25 -8.28
CA VAL A 9 -22.77 8.70 -8.21
C VAL A 9 -22.54 9.32 -9.58
N THR A 10 -22.94 10.59 -9.75
CA THR A 10 -22.66 11.37 -10.95
C THR A 10 -21.58 12.41 -10.68
N ARG A 11 -20.94 12.91 -11.74
CA ARG A 11 -19.96 14.00 -11.61
C ARG A 11 -20.55 15.25 -10.98
N GLU A 12 -21.80 15.57 -11.28
CA GLU A 12 -22.52 16.71 -10.70
C GLU A 12 -22.71 16.53 -9.18
N GLN A 13 -23.01 15.30 -8.76
CA GLN A 13 -23.12 14.98 -7.33
C GLN A 13 -21.77 15.08 -6.63
N LEU A 14 -20.67 14.61 -7.23
CA LEU A 14 -19.32 14.75 -6.68
C LEU A 14 -18.94 16.22 -6.49
N LEU A 15 -19.19 17.06 -7.47
CA LEU A 15 -18.98 18.52 -7.36
C LEU A 15 -19.83 19.14 -6.23
N ALA A 16 -21.09 18.72 -6.11
CA ALA A 16 -21.97 19.22 -5.05
C ALA A 16 -21.53 18.79 -3.65
N LEU A 17 -20.99 17.57 -3.51
CA LEU A 17 -20.44 17.07 -2.24
C LEU A 17 -19.18 17.85 -1.83
N VAL A 18 -18.27 18.11 -2.76
CA VAL A 18 -17.09 18.95 -2.51
C VAL A 18 -17.51 20.35 -2.09
N ALA A 19 -18.45 20.96 -2.80
CA ALA A 19 -18.97 22.28 -2.43
C ALA A 19 -19.61 22.32 -1.03
N GLU A 20 -20.33 21.24 -0.65
CA GLU A 20 -20.90 21.11 0.69
C GLU A 20 -19.82 20.97 1.77
N GLY A 21 -18.78 20.16 1.53
CA GLY A 21 -17.64 19.99 2.45
C GLY A 21 -16.87 21.32 2.67
N LEU A 22 -16.71 22.12 1.63
CA LEU A 22 -15.99 23.40 1.68
C LEU A 22 -16.82 24.57 2.24
N ARG A 23 -18.13 24.38 2.48
CA ARG A 23 -19.04 25.46 2.85
C ARG A 23 -18.62 26.22 4.11
N GLU A 24 -17.98 25.57 5.07
CA GLU A 24 -17.48 26.17 6.31
C GLU A 24 -16.08 26.79 6.16
N GLY A 25 -15.62 27.03 4.91
CA GLY A 25 -14.36 27.68 4.59
C GLY A 25 -13.16 26.72 4.62
N GLY A 26 -13.34 25.47 4.22
CA GLY A 26 -12.23 24.55 3.97
C GLY A 26 -11.39 24.98 2.75
N ASP A 27 -10.12 24.64 2.78
CA ASP A 27 -9.15 24.95 1.71
C ASP A 27 -9.07 23.83 0.67
N TRP A 28 -9.42 22.60 1.08
CA TRP A 28 -9.37 21.38 0.29
C TRP A 28 -10.46 20.41 0.71
N CYS A 29 -11.01 19.67 -0.26
CA CYS A 29 -11.91 18.56 -0.01
C CYS A 29 -11.58 17.42 -0.97
N ASP A 30 -11.50 16.21 -0.47
CA ASP A 30 -11.43 15.00 -1.26
C ASP A 30 -12.46 13.95 -0.82
N LEU A 31 -12.87 13.15 -1.79
CA LEU A 31 -13.81 12.06 -1.67
C LEU A 31 -13.07 10.79 -2.08
N TYR A 32 -13.08 9.78 -1.23
CA TYR A 32 -12.47 8.48 -1.46
C TYR A 32 -13.54 7.40 -1.34
N PHE A 33 -13.96 6.86 -2.46
CA PHE A 33 -14.88 5.74 -2.54
C PHE A 33 -14.10 4.45 -2.62
N GLU A 34 -14.54 3.44 -1.90
CA GLU A 34 -13.94 2.11 -1.88
C GLU A 34 -14.99 1.03 -1.90
N ASP A 35 -14.74 0.01 -2.71
CA ASP A 35 -15.42 -1.28 -2.71
C ASP A 35 -14.33 -2.36 -2.66
N THR A 36 -14.14 -2.96 -1.50
CA THR A 36 -13.08 -3.96 -1.29
C THR A 36 -13.67 -5.26 -0.84
N SER A 37 -13.46 -6.30 -1.64
CA SER A 37 -13.75 -7.68 -1.27
C SER A 37 -12.51 -8.37 -0.71
N TYR A 38 -12.69 -9.11 0.38
CA TYR A 38 -11.66 -9.90 1.03
C TYR A 38 -12.05 -11.37 1.06
N HIS A 39 -11.10 -12.23 0.73
CA HIS A 39 -11.28 -13.67 0.76
C HIS A 39 -10.10 -14.32 1.46
N ASP A 40 -10.36 -15.35 2.25
CA ASP A 40 -9.34 -16.20 2.82
C ASP A 40 -9.73 -17.68 2.75
N LEU A 41 -8.72 -18.52 2.62
CA LEU A 41 -8.82 -19.97 2.63
C LEU A 41 -7.65 -20.52 3.42
N LEU A 42 -7.94 -21.27 4.49
CA LEU A 42 -6.93 -21.91 5.30
C LEU A 42 -7.05 -23.43 5.18
N LEU A 43 -5.94 -24.07 4.80
CA LEU A 43 -5.76 -25.51 4.90
C LEU A 43 -4.83 -25.84 6.07
N ARG A 44 -5.20 -26.90 6.78
CA ARG A 44 -4.40 -27.49 7.85
C ARG A 44 -4.28 -28.98 7.61
N ASP A 45 -3.06 -29.44 7.39
CA ASP A 45 -2.74 -30.85 7.14
C ASP A 45 -3.67 -31.45 6.03
N GLY A 46 -3.77 -30.73 4.89
CA GLY A 46 -4.53 -31.10 3.70
C GLY A 46 -6.04 -30.93 3.78
N VAL A 47 -6.59 -30.52 4.93
CA VAL A 47 -8.02 -30.34 5.14
C VAL A 47 -8.34 -28.84 5.25
N VAL A 48 -9.45 -28.45 4.62
CA VAL A 48 -9.96 -27.08 4.76
C VAL A 48 -10.33 -26.84 6.23
N GLY A 49 -9.67 -25.87 6.85
CA GLY A 49 -9.90 -25.49 8.24
C GLY A 49 -10.88 -24.33 8.35
N SER A 50 -10.79 -23.37 7.46
CA SER A 50 -11.72 -22.23 7.38
C SER A 50 -11.67 -21.59 6.00
N GLY A 51 -12.71 -20.83 5.68
CA GLY A 51 -12.78 -19.88 4.58
C GLY A 51 -13.61 -18.69 5.02
N GLY A 52 -13.22 -17.48 4.61
CA GLY A 52 -13.88 -16.23 4.96
C GLY A 52 -14.12 -15.37 3.73
N TYR A 53 -15.13 -14.51 3.86
CA TYR A 53 -15.46 -13.48 2.89
C TYR A 53 -16.06 -12.30 3.63
N HIS A 54 -15.59 -11.08 3.31
CA HIS A 54 -16.24 -9.85 3.75
C HIS A 54 -16.02 -8.75 2.71
N VAL A 55 -16.82 -7.71 2.81
CA VAL A 55 -16.76 -6.55 1.92
C VAL A 55 -16.72 -5.29 2.77
N ASP A 56 -15.81 -4.39 2.43
CA ASP A 56 -15.80 -3.01 2.89
C ASP A 56 -16.29 -2.12 1.74
N PHE A 57 -17.36 -1.35 1.98
CA PHE A 57 -17.96 -0.49 0.98
C PHE A 57 -18.33 0.86 1.58
N GLY A 58 -18.02 1.95 0.88
CA GLY A 58 -18.43 3.27 1.32
C GLY A 58 -17.63 4.41 0.72
N CYS A 59 -17.75 5.57 1.36
CA CYS A 59 -17.04 6.78 0.97
C CYS A 59 -16.51 7.52 2.21
N GLY A 60 -15.21 7.78 2.24
CA GLY A 60 -14.57 8.72 3.14
C GLY A 60 -14.54 10.12 2.53
N ILE A 61 -14.87 11.13 3.31
CA ILE A 61 -14.80 12.54 2.91
C ILE A 61 -13.88 13.27 3.85
N ARG A 62 -12.84 13.88 3.30
CA ARG A 62 -11.85 14.65 4.04
C ARG A 62 -11.91 16.13 3.65
N VAL A 63 -11.91 17.01 4.64
CA VAL A 63 -11.84 18.47 4.44
C VAL A 63 -10.63 19.00 5.22
N LEU A 64 -9.80 19.76 4.54
CA LEU A 64 -8.67 20.45 5.14
C LEU A 64 -8.98 21.93 5.31
N LYS A 65 -8.56 22.50 6.46
CA LYS A 65 -8.60 23.94 6.73
C LYS A 65 -7.33 24.33 7.47
N GLY A 66 -6.38 24.86 6.72
CA GLY A 66 -5.04 25.04 7.25
C GLY A 66 -4.42 23.69 7.63
N GLU A 67 -4.03 23.52 8.91
CA GLU A 67 -3.47 22.26 9.44
C GLU A 67 -4.53 21.32 10.02
N LYS A 68 -5.79 21.73 9.98
CA LYS A 68 -6.89 20.98 10.55
C LYS A 68 -7.48 20.07 9.51
N THR A 69 -7.79 18.85 9.93
CA THR A 69 -8.46 17.86 9.11
C THR A 69 -9.81 17.53 9.72
N GLY A 70 -10.87 17.68 8.95
CA GLY A 70 -12.16 17.09 9.24
C GLY A 70 -12.33 15.85 8.38
N TYR A 71 -12.79 14.77 8.98
CA TYR A 71 -13.05 13.51 8.28
C TYR A 71 -14.38 12.93 8.72
N ALA A 72 -15.14 12.45 7.77
CA ALA A 72 -16.35 11.67 8.00
C ALA A 72 -16.50 10.61 6.91
N TYR A 73 -17.22 9.54 7.20
CA TYR A 73 -17.47 8.48 6.24
C TYR A 73 -18.95 8.11 6.21
N ALA A 74 -19.36 7.48 5.12
CA ALA A 74 -20.67 6.88 4.94
C ALA A 74 -20.51 5.47 4.34
N GLU A 75 -21.21 4.50 4.92
CA GLU A 75 -21.26 3.11 4.40
C GLU A 75 -22.22 3.00 3.20
N SER A 76 -23.05 4.00 2.99
CA SER A 76 -23.94 4.12 1.83
C SER A 76 -23.47 5.25 0.92
N THR A 77 -23.54 5.01 -0.38
CA THR A 77 -23.21 6.02 -1.41
C THR A 77 -24.42 6.77 -1.93
N ASP A 78 -25.60 6.68 -1.28
CA ASP A 78 -26.72 7.55 -1.59
C ASP A 78 -26.37 9.02 -1.31
N PHE A 79 -26.88 9.90 -2.15
CA PHE A 79 -26.50 11.32 -2.12
C PHE A 79 -26.80 12.02 -0.80
N ALA A 80 -27.85 11.61 -0.07
CA ALA A 80 -28.23 12.23 1.20
C ALA A 80 -27.24 11.87 2.30
N SER A 81 -26.84 10.61 2.40
CA SER A 81 -25.81 10.11 3.32
C SER A 81 -24.44 10.73 3.06
N LEU A 82 -24.02 10.78 1.79
CA LEU A 82 -22.77 11.43 1.39
C LEU A 82 -22.77 12.92 1.71
N LYS A 83 -23.89 13.61 1.49
CA LYS A 83 -24.03 15.04 1.79
C LYS A 83 -23.95 15.31 3.29
N GLN A 84 -24.51 14.42 4.12
CA GLN A 84 -24.39 14.52 5.57
C GLN A 84 -22.93 14.33 6.02
N ALA A 85 -22.22 13.35 5.47
CA ALA A 85 -20.80 13.14 5.75
C ALA A 85 -19.94 14.34 5.32
N ALA A 86 -20.20 14.94 4.13
CA ALA A 86 -19.51 16.13 3.67
C ALA A 86 -19.69 17.32 4.62
N ARG A 87 -20.90 17.54 5.11
CA ARG A 87 -21.19 18.56 6.14
C ARG A 87 -20.45 18.31 7.44
N ALA A 88 -20.45 17.06 7.91
CA ALA A 88 -19.77 16.69 9.12
C ALA A 88 -18.24 16.92 9.02
N ALA A 89 -17.61 16.51 7.92
CA ALA A 89 -16.20 16.75 7.67
C ALA A 89 -15.87 18.24 7.64
N GLY A 90 -16.68 19.06 6.95
CA GLY A 90 -16.52 20.50 6.92
C GLY A 90 -16.67 21.17 8.29
N ALA A 91 -17.67 20.77 9.08
CA ALA A 91 -17.88 21.27 10.43
C ALA A 91 -16.73 20.91 11.37
N ILE A 92 -16.22 19.65 11.33
CA ILE A 92 -15.09 19.21 12.15
C ILE A 92 -13.82 20.02 11.82
N SER A 93 -13.52 20.23 10.54
CA SER A 93 -12.35 21.02 10.12
C SER A 93 -12.43 22.47 10.62
N SER A 94 -13.64 23.03 10.75
CA SER A 94 -13.89 24.38 11.23
C SER A 94 -13.93 24.50 12.75
N ALA A 95 -14.44 23.48 13.46
CA ALA A 95 -14.61 23.49 14.92
C ALA A 95 -13.32 23.19 15.70
N ALA A 96 -12.37 22.47 15.12
CA ALA A 96 -11.17 22.04 15.84
C ALA A 96 -10.29 23.21 16.25
N GLY A 97 -10.48 23.68 17.49
CA GLY A 97 -9.52 24.39 18.35
C GLY A 97 -9.16 25.82 18.03
N SER A 98 -9.63 26.74 18.84
CA SER A 98 -9.09 28.09 19.00
C SER A 98 -7.82 28.12 19.87
N ALA A 99 -6.87 27.24 19.67
CA ALA A 99 -5.57 27.30 20.33
C ALA A 99 -4.56 27.93 19.35
N GLY A 100 -4.39 29.23 19.48
CA GLY A 100 -3.23 30.03 19.12
C GLY A 100 -2.51 29.69 17.81
N ASN A 101 -3.10 30.02 16.65
CA ASN A 101 -2.36 30.00 15.40
C ASN A 101 -2.54 31.34 14.66
N PRO A 102 -1.49 31.95 14.11
CA PRO A 102 -1.62 33.18 13.34
C PRO A 102 -2.57 32.98 12.18
N GLY A 103 -3.44 33.95 12.01
CA GLY A 103 -4.63 33.93 11.16
C GLY A 103 -4.49 33.38 9.75
N PRO A 104 -5.62 33.17 9.06
CA PRO A 104 -5.69 32.51 7.78
C PRO A 104 -4.81 33.26 6.77
N GLN A 105 -3.71 32.67 6.37
CA GLN A 105 -3.10 33.06 5.11
C GLN A 105 -4.03 32.60 4.03
N ASN A 106 -4.58 33.51 3.28
CA ASN A 106 -5.41 33.26 2.13
C ASN A 106 -4.65 32.39 1.12
N PHE A 107 -4.82 31.07 1.23
CA PHE A 107 -4.50 30.17 0.14
C PHE A 107 -5.58 30.37 -0.92
N ALA A 108 -5.40 31.38 -1.75
CA ALA A 108 -6.12 31.43 -3.00
C ALA A 108 -5.79 30.11 -3.72
N LEU A 109 -6.78 29.31 -4.04
CA LEU A 109 -6.71 28.19 -4.98
C LEU A 109 -6.20 28.75 -6.32
N ARG A 110 -4.91 28.99 -6.41
CA ARG A 110 -4.24 29.22 -7.68
C ARG A 110 -3.97 27.82 -8.22
N ALA A 111 -4.93 27.30 -8.97
CA ALA A 111 -4.64 26.30 -9.95
C ALA A 111 -3.53 26.85 -10.84
N HIS A 112 -2.29 26.48 -10.54
CA HIS A 112 -1.18 26.64 -11.46
C HIS A 112 -0.98 25.28 -12.15
N PRO A 113 -1.56 25.08 -13.35
CA PRO A 113 -1.30 23.88 -14.15
C PRO A 113 0.20 23.71 -14.46
N SER A 114 0.97 24.80 -14.33
CA SER A 114 2.41 24.81 -14.61
C SER A 114 3.28 24.30 -13.47
N GLN A 115 2.81 24.26 -12.22
CA GLN A 115 3.64 23.76 -11.12
C GLN A 115 3.57 22.23 -10.96
N ALA A 116 2.45 21.60 -11.29
CA ALA A 116 2.38 20.14 -11.43
C ALA A 116 3.22 19.64 -12.61
N ALA A 117 3.41 20.46 -13.64
CA ALA A 117 4.27 20.15 -14.80
C ALA A 117 5.76 20.47 -14.56
N ALA A 118 6.09 21.31 -13.57
CA ALA A 118 7.48 21.70 -13.28
C ALA A 118 8.22 20.70 -12.37
N TRP A 119 7.49 19.77 -11.77
CA TRP A 119 8.07 18.70 -10.96
C TRP A 119 8.05 17.35 -11.68
N ALA A 120 8.56 17.33 -12.92
CA ALA A 120 8.95 16.07 -13.54
C ALA A 120 10.29 15.66 -12.91
N PRO A 121 10.36 14.51 -12.20
CA PRO A 121 11.65 13.99 -11.77
C PRO A 121 12.50 13.77 -13.02
N PRO A 122 13.84 13.90 -12.93
CA PRO A 122 14.70 13.63 -14.06
C PRO A 122 14.39 12.23 -14.59
N VAL A 123 14.05 12.15 -15.88
CA VAL A 123 13.79 10.89 -16.58
C VAL A 123 15.09 10.10 -16.56
N TYR A 124 15.21 9.15 -15.65
CA TYR A 124 16.21 8.10 -15.76
C TYR A 124 15.69 7.13 -16.82
N GLU A 125 16.37 7.10 -17.96
CA GLU A 125 16.15 6.08 -18.99
C GLU A 125 16.28 4.70 -18.32
N ALA A 126 15.16 3.97 -18.26
CA ALA A 126 15.16 2.58 -17.85
C ALA A 126 15.82 1.76 -18.95
N THR A 127 17.11 1.49 -18.77
CA THR A 127 17.80 0.50 -19.59
C THR A 127 17.26 -0.88 -19.25
N GLY A 128 16.45 -1.43 -20.16
CA GLY A 128 16.16 -2.86 -20.28
C GLY A 128 15.11 -3.44 -19.32
N GLY A 129 13.83 -3.20 -19.60
CA GLY A 129 12.72 -3.96 -19.05
C GLY A 129 11.61 -4.04 -20.11
N HIS A 130 11.27 -5.26 -20.51
CA HIS A 130 10.25 -5.51 -21.53
C HIS A 130 8.92 -4.88 -21.16
N GLY A 131 8.51 -3.90 -21.98
CA GLY A 131 7.19 -3.28 -21.89
C GLY A 131 6.09 -4.29 -22.20
N PHE A 132 5.16 -4.45 -21.26
CA PHE A 132 3.86 -5.06 -21.52
C PHE A 132 2.84 -3.94 -21.57
N ALA A 133 2.53 -3.47 -22.76
CA ALA A 133 1.33 -2.68 -23.00
C ALA A 133 0.14 -3.64 -22.97
N SER A 134 -0.82 -3.40 -22.10
CA SER A 134 -2.13 -4.03 -22.17
C SER A 134 -3.01 -3.22 -23.12
N PRO A 135 -3.67 -3.85 -24.12
CA PRO A 135 -4.45 -3.12 -25.12
C PRO A 135 -5.84 -2.93 -24.64
N ASP A 136 -6.39 -2.53 -23.71
CA ASP A 136 -7.78 -2.15 -23.44
C ASP A 136 -8.05 -1.70 -21.98
N SER A 137 -7.39 -0.63 -21.54
CA SER A 137 -7.90 0.14 -20.42
C SER A 137 -8.03 1.60 -20.86
N GLY A 138 -9.26 2.09 -20.91
CA GLY A 138 -9.55 3.50 -21.19
C GLY A 138 -9.20 4.45 -20.05
N ALA A 139 -8.25 4.09 -19.20
CA ALA A 139 -7.57 4.99 -18.28
C ALA A 139 -6.61 5.89 -19.07
N ASP A 140 -6.26 7.06 -18.54
CA ASP A 140 -5.32 7.99 -19.19
C ASP A 140 -4.10 7.19 -19.65
N SER A 141 -3.99 7.00 -20.97
CA SER A 141 -3.07 6.08 -21.64
C SER A 141 -1.59 6.42 -21.44
N ARG A 142 -1.28 7.33 -20.53
CA ARG A 142 0.05 7.86 -20.23
C ARG A 142 0.67 7.31 -18.95
N LEU A 143 -0.11 6.67 -18.08
CA LEU A 143 0.42 6.11 -16.84
C LEU A 143 0.54 4.59 -16.93
N PRO A 144 1.67 4.01 -16.50
CA PRO A 144 1.83 2.56 -16.48
C PRO A 144 0.90 1.92 -15.44
N ASN A 145 0.31 0.77 -15.79
CA ASN A 145 -0.35 -0.09 -14.81
C ASN A 145 0.68 -1.05 -14.23
N TYR A 146 0.99 -0.90 -12.94
CA TYR A 146 1.99 -1.73 -12.26
C TYR A 146 1.49 -3.10 -11.84
N TYR A 147 0.17 -3.35 -11.88
CA TYR A 147 -0.46 -4.61 -11.47
C TYR A 147 -1.57 -5.07 -12.43
N PRO A 148 -1.23 -5.25 -13.73
CA PRO A 148 -2.21 -5.79 -14.67
C PRO A 148 -2.57 -7.22 -14.30
N GLU A 149 -3.85 -7.54 -14.32
CA GLU A 149 -4.36 -8.89 -14.16
C GLU A 149 -4.53 -9.58 -15.50
N ARG A 150 -4.31 -10.89 -15.52
CA ARG A 150 -4.63 -11.79 -16.64
C ARG A 150 -5.84 -12.66 -16.32
N MET A 151 -6.09 -12.89 -15.05
CA MET A 151 -7.21 -13.65 -14.51
C MET A 151 -7.67 -12.93 -13.25
N ALA A 152 -8.84 -12.31 -13.32
CA ALA A 152 -9.41 -11.61 -12.19
C ALA A 152 -9.73 -12.59 -11.04
N TRP A 153 -9.54 -12.15 -9.80
CA TRP A 153 -9.84 -12.97 -8.62
C TRP A 153 -11.33 -13.31 -8.54
N GLU A 154 -12.20 -12.43 -8.97
CA GLU A 154 -13.67 -12.59 -8.96
C GLU A 154 -14.16 -13.66 -9.93
N GLU A 155 -13.38 -13.96 -10.96
CA GLU A 155 -13.67 -15.02 -11.92
C GLU A 155 -13.30 -16.42 -11.40
N ALA A 156 -12.56 -16.48 -10.29
CA ALA A 156 -12.03 -17.71 -9.74
C ALA A 156 -12.82 -18.16 -8.50
N GLU A 157 -13.49 -19.31 -8.58
CA GLU A 157 -14.08 -19.93 -7.40
C GLU A 157 -13.00 -20.35 -6.39
N VAL A 158 -13.16 -19.98 -5.11
CA VAL A 158 -12.21 -20.27 -4.02
C VAL A 158 -11.91 -21.76 -3.89
N SER A 159 -12.89 -22.63 -4.15
CA SER A 159 -12.74 -24.08 -4.15
C SER A 159 -11.65 -24.59 -5.10
N ARG A 160 -11.38 -23.87 -6.19
CA ARG A 160 -10.33 -24.23 -7.17
C ARG A 160 -8.92 -24.12 -6.61
N PHE A 161 -8.72 -23.37 -5.53
CA PHE A 161 -7.42 -23.19 -4.91
C PHE A 161 -7.06 -24.29 -3.89
N VAL A 162 -8.06 -25.07 -3.43
CA VAL A 162 -7.82 -26.17 -2.49
C VAL A 162 -6.79 -27.17 -3.01
N PRO A 163 -6.89 -27.69 -4.26
CA PRO A 163 -5.89 -28.61 -4.79
C PRO A 163 -4.48 -28.01 -4.87
N PHE A 164 -4.37 -26.71 -5.12
CA PHE A 164 -3.08 -26.03 -5.16
C PHE A 164 -2.44 -25.99 -3.78
N LEU A 165 -3.17 -25.63 -2.74
CA LEU A 165 -2.68 -25.63 -1.37
C LEU A 165 -2.31 -27.03 -0.87
N GLN A 166 -3.08 -28.06 -1.27
CA GLN A 166 -2.75 -29.46 -1.00
C GLN A 166 -1.45 -29.90 -1.68
N ARG A 167 -1.19 -29.45 -2.90
CA ARG A 167 0.08 -29.71 -3.62
C ARG A 167 1.27 -29.06 -2.91
N ILE A 168 1.12 -27.86 -2.33
CA ILE A 168 2.17 -27.22 -1.51
C ILE A 168 2.51 -28.13 -0.33
N GLU A 169 1.52 -28.57 0.44
CA GLU A 169 1.74 -29.46 1.56
C GLU A 169 2.41 -30.77 1.16
N ALA A 170 1.89 -31.44 0.13
CA ALA A 170 2.45 -32.69 -0.38
C ALA A 170 3.92 -32.51 -0.81
N GLY A 171 4.23 -31.41 -1.50
CA GLY A 171 5.60 -31.07 -1.91
C GLY A 171 6.56 -30.86 -0.73
N ILE A 172 6.09 -30.19 0.34
CA ILE A 172 6.86 -29.98 1.56
C ILE A 172 7.14 -31.31 2.28
N ARG A 173 6.10 -32.14 2.47
CA ARG A 173 6.24 -33.45 3.13
C ARG A 173 7.12 -34.43 2.34
N ALA A 174 7.12 -34.34 1.02
CA ALA A 174 7.98 -35.15 0.16
C ALA A 174 9.48 -34.78 0.29
N ARG A 175 9.79 -33.52 0.68
CA ARG A 175 11.17 -33.02 0.79
C ARG A 175 11.78 -33.18 2.17
N ASP A 176 10.96 -33.19 3.22
CA ASP A 176 11.45 -33.31 4.58
C ASP A 176 10.53 -34.19 5.44
N SER A 177 11.03 -35.36 5.82
CA SER A 177 10.29 -36.32 6.64
C SER A 177 10.05 -35.85 8.10
N ARG A 178 10.69 -34.78 8.54
CA ARG A 178 10.52 -34.19 9.89
C ARG A 178 9.26 -33.33 10.00
N VAL A 179 8.54 -33.10 8.88
CA VAL A 179 7.32 -32.29 8.87
C VAL A 179 6.24 -32.91 9.75
N LEU A 180 5.89 -32.18 10.81
CA LEU A 180 4.84 -32.55 11.75
C LEU A 180 3.48 -31.97 11.30
N LYS A 181 3.47 -30.68 10.93
CA LYS A 181 2.25 -29.94 10.61
C LYS A 181 2.51 -28.91 9.53
N VAL A 182 1.52 -28.74 8.64
CA VAL A 182 1.52 -27.68 7.63
C VAL A 182 0.22 -26.89 7.74
N VAL A 183 0.33 -25.57 7.73
CA VAL A 183 -0.80 -24.65 7.60
C VAL A 183 -0.52 -23.79 6.37
N ALA A 184 -1.37 -23.90 5.36
CA ALA A 184 -1.29 -23.10 4.15
C ALA A 184 -2.51 -22.15 4.08
N ILE A 185 -2.24 -20.88 3.86
CA ILE A 185 -3.25 -19.83 3.81
C ILE A 185 -3.13 -19.12 2.47
N LEU A 186 -4.23 -19.02 1.75
CA LEU A 186 -4.42 -18.10 0.66
C LEU A 186 -5.34 -16.98 1.14
N SER A 187 -4.89 -15.75 1.01
CA SER A 187 -5.74 -14.56 1.20
C SER A 187 -5.65 -13.71 -0.04
N TYR A 188 -6.76 -13.16 -0.50
CA TYR A 188 -6.74 -12.17 -1.56
C TYR A 188 -7.78 -11.10 -1.32
N SER A 189 -7.51 -9.92 -1.84
CA SER A 189 -8.46 -8.81 -1.86
C SER A 189 -8.43 -8.12 -3.21
N VAL A 190 -9.57 -7.56 -3.57
CA VAL A 190 -9.71 -6.67 -4.72
C VAL A 190 -10.37 -5.41 -4.24
N SER A 191 -9.69 -4.29 -4.43
CA SER A 191 -10.22 -2.97 -4.07
C SER A 191 -10.46 -2.15 -5.32
N ASP A 192 -11.69 -1.76 -5.50
CA ASP A 192 -12.12 -0.78 -6.48
C ASP A 192 -12.21 0.59 -5.82
N VAL A 193 -11.40 1.54 -6.30
CA VAL A 193 -11.27 2.86 -5.70
C VAL A 193 -11.64 3.95 -6.70
N LEU A 194 -12.44 4.92 -6.26
CA LEU A 194 -12.72 6.14 -6.99
C LEU A 194 -12.41 7.34 -6.10
N MET A 195 -11.57 8.24 -6.59
CA MET A 195 -11.14 9.43 -5.87
C MET A 195 -11.57 10.69 -6.65
N PHE A 196 -12.12 11.67 -5.93
CA PHE A 196 -12.46 12.95 -6.50
C PHE A 196 -12.08 14.08 -5.56
N ASN A 197 -11.52 15.16 -6.08
CA ASN A 197 -11.03 16.25 -5.24
C ASN A 197 -11.57 17.63 -5.65
N SER A 198 -11.28 18.64 -4.84
CA SER A 198 -11.72 20.03 -5.04
C SER A 198 -11.12 20.74 -6.26
N LEU A 199 -10.11 20.15 -6.92
CA LEU A 199 -9.62 20.60 -8.24
C LEU A 199 -10.46 20.03 -9.40
N GLY A 200 -11.44 19.15 -9.10
CA GLY A 200 -12.24 18.46 -10.11
C GLY A 200 -11.53 17.29 -10.76
N GLU A 201 -10.42 16.85 -10.19
CA GLU A 201 -9.67 15.66 -10.62
C GLU A 201 -10.43 14.41 -10.20
N LEU A 202 -10.65 13.52 -11.16
CA LEU A 202 -11.28 12.21 -10.97
C LEU A 202 -10.27 11.13 -11.31
N THR A 203 -9.97 10.28 -10.34
CA THR A 203 -9.02 9.17 -10.48
C THR A 203 -9.69 7.88 -10.04
N SER A 204 -9.41 6.78 -10.72
CA SER A 204 -9.86 5.45 -10.33
C SER A 204 -8.71 4.45 -10.38
N ASP A 205 -8.77 3.46 -9.52
CA ASP A 205 -7.77 2.40 -9.46
C ASP A 205 -8.42 1.07 -9.11
N HIS A 206 -7.96 0.00 -9.74
CA HIS A 206 -8.36 -1.38 -9.45
C HIS A 206 -7.14 -2.09 -8.85
N ARG A 207 -7.24 -2.53 -7.61
CA ARG A 207 -6.11 -2.93 -6.77
C ARG A 207 -6.20 -4.40 -6.33
N PRO A 208 -5.81 -5.35 -7.17
CA PRO A 208 -5.74 -6.75 -6.77
C PRO A 208 -4.56 -6.99 -5.83
N LEU A 209 -4.73 -7.87 -4.86
CA LEU A 209 -3.67 -8.31 -3.97
C LEU A 209 -3.88 -9.77 -3.59
N GLY A 210 -2.95 -10.64 -3.97
CA GLY A 210 -2.92 -12.02 -3.53
C GLY A 210 -1.77 -12.28 -2.54
N SER A 211 -2.00 -13.13 -1.57
CA SER A 211 -1.02 -13.54 -0.56
C SER A 211 -1.13 -15.02 -0.25
N LEU A 212 -0.01 -15.72 -0.38
CA LEU A 212 0.15 -17.11 0.06
C LEU A 212 1.09 -17.13 1.26
N SER A 213 0.69 -17.79 2.33
CA SER A 213 1.51 -18.00 3.52
C SER A 213 1.49 -19.47 3.90
N VAL A 214 2.66 -20.03 4.18
CA VAL A 214 2.80 -21.42 4.57
C VAL A 214 3.64 -21.49 5.85
N GLN A 215 3.02 -22.00 6.90
CA GLN A 215 3.69 -22.29 8.16
C GLN A 215 3.91 -23.79 8.29
N VAL A 216 5.13 -24.18 8.56
CA VAL A 216 5.51 -25.60 8.74
C VAL A 216 6.12 -25.78 10.11
N ILE A 217 5.68 -26.83 10.81
CA ILE A 217 6.26 -27.28 12.06
C ILE A 217 7.01 -28.58 11.77
N PHE A 218 8.27 -28.62 12.19
CA PHE A 218 9.17 -29.77 12.05
C PHE A 218 9.50 -30.34 13.41
N ARG A 219 9.74 -31.65 13.47
CA ARG A 219 10.18 -32.32 14.69
C ARG A 219 11.35 -33.27 14.37
N GLN A 220 12.38 -33.17 15.20
CA GLN A 220 13.52 -34.09 15.17
C GLN A 220 13.87 -34.50 16.63
N GLY A 221 13.54 -35.74 16.97
CA GLY A 221 13.57 -36.17 18.37
C GLY A 221 12.64 -35.32 19.24
N ASP A 222 13.16 -34.78 20.32
CA ASP A 222 12.40 -33.90 21.23
C ASP A 222 12.41 -32.42 20.80
N ARG A 223 13.17 -32.05 19.77
CA ARG A 223 13.19 -30.68 19.24
C ARG A 223 12.10 -30.42 18.24
N THR A 224 11.49 -29.26 18.35
CA THR A 224 10.51 -28.74 17.39
C THR A 224 11.00 -27.40 16.88
N GLU A 225 11.00 -27.23 15.56
CA GLU A 225 11.33 -25.97 14.88
C GLU A 225 10.19 -25.59 13.95
N ASN A 226 10.10 -24.32 13.60
CA ASN A 226 9.11 -23.85 12.65
C ASN A 226 9.75 -22.99 11.56
N ASN A 227 9.10 -22.97 10.41
CA ASN A 227 9.42 -22.05 9.34
C ASN A 227 8.13 -21.47 8.78
N THR A 228 8.13 -20.17 8.47
CA THR A 228 7.03 -19.51 7.79
C THR A 228 7.57 -18.84 6.54
N VAL A 229 6.97 -19.17 5.41
CA VAL A 229 7.29 -18.56 4.13
C VAL A 229 6.05 -17.94 3.52
N SER A 230 6.22 -16.82 2.84
CA SER A 230 5.09 -16.16 2.20
C SER A 230 5.47 -15.58 0.84
N ARG A 231 4.46 -15.38 0.01
CA ARG A 231 4.53 -14.67 -1.25
C ARG A 231 3.30 -13.79 -1.38
N SER A 232 3.49 -12.49 -1.51
CA SER A 232 2.40 -11.54 -1.72
C SER A 232 2.70 -10.69 -2.95
N LEU A 233 1.73 -10.57 -3.83
CA LEU A 233 1.87 -9.89 -5.12
C LEU A 233 0.59 -9.12 -5.44
N ARG A 234 0.74 -7.92 -6.00
CA ARG A 234 -0.36 -7.21 -6.65
C ARG A 234 -0.53 -7.76 -8.06
N MET A 235 -1.40 -8.73 -8.19
CA MET A 235 -1.78 -9.35 -9.46
C MET A 235 -3.01 -10.23 -9.25
N GLY A 236 -3.63 -10.69 -10.33
CA GLY A 236 -4.78 -11.56 -10.29
C GLY A 236 -4.46 -13.01 -9.92
N ALA A 237 -5.45 -13.88 -10.10
CA ALA A 237 -5.38 -15.29 -9.72
C ALA A 237 -4.32 -16.10 -10.51
N GLU A 238 -3.73 -15.53 -11.57
CA GLU A 238 -2.60 -16.13 -12.26
C GLU A 238 -1.32 -16.26 -11.39
N MET A 239 -1.30 -15.65 -10.20
CA MET A 239 -0.25 -15.92 -9.22
C MET A 239 -0.27 -17.36 -8.70
N ILE A 240 -1.39 -18.04 -8.84
CA ILE A 240 -1.56 -19.46 -8.46
C ILE A 240 -1.00 -20.32 -9.58
N ASN A 241 0.31 -20.53 -9.58
CA ASN A 241 1.04 -21.25 -10.62
C ASN A 241 2.16 -22.12 -10.04
N ASP A 242 2.72 -23.01 -10.88
CA ASP A 242 3.73 -23.98 -10.45
C ASP A 242 5.04 -23.32 -10.01
N GLN A 243 5.38 -22.14 -10.53
CA GLN A 243 6.60 -21.42 -10.12
C GLN A 243 6.46 -20.91 -8.67
N VAL A 244 5.32 -20.34 -8.31
CA VAL A 244 5.03 -19.89 -6.95
C VAL A 244 4.94 -21.07 -5.99
N LEU A 245 4.34 -22.19 -6.43
CA LEU A 245 4.29 -23.43 -5.65
C LEU A 245 5.71 -23.91 -5.32
N GLU A 246 6.57 -24.01 -6.32
CA GLU A 246 7.94 -24.49 -6.18
C GLU A 246 8.80 -23.58 -5.29
N ASP A 247 8.66 -22.26 -5.43
CA ASP A 247 9.32 -21.27 -4.57
C ASP A 247 8.93 -21.48 -3.09
N LEU A 248 7.63 -21.59 -2.81
CA LEU A 248 7.13 -21.76 -1.45
C LEU A 248 7.59 -23.10 -0.85
N VAL A 249 7.49 -24.19 -1.61
CA VAL A 249 7.90 -25.52 -1.16
C VAL A 249 9.39 -25.58 -0.87
N SER A 250 10.23 -25.03 -1.75
CA SER A 250 11.67 -25.00 -1.57
C SER A 250 12.07 -24.18 -0.34
N ARG A 251 11.57 -22.98 -0.22
CA ARG A 251 11.86 -22.08 0.90
C ARG A 251 11.34 -22.59 2.23
N ALA A 252 10.23 -23.35 2.23
CA ALA A 252 9.65 -23.91 3.45
C ALA A 252 10.60 -24.90 4.15
N VAL A 253 11.40 -25.65 3.39
CA VAL A 253 12.35 -26.66 3.93
C VAL A 253 13.80 -26.14 3.97
N GLU A 254 14.08 -25.02 3.32
CA GLU A 254 15.42 -24.45 3.25
C GLU A 254 15.99 -24.12 4.63
N GLY A 255 17.23 -24.50 4.88
CA GLY A 255 17.95 -24.17 6.12
C GLY A 255 17.46 -24.87 7.37
N MET A 256 16.58 -25.88 7.27
CA MET A 256 16.05 -26.58 8.45
C MET A 256 17.10 -27.34 9.23
N ASP A 257 18.11 -27.92 8.58
CA ASP A 257 19.21 -28.57 9.26
C ASP A 257 19.99 -27.59 10.15
N ALA A 258 20.33 -26.44 9.60
CA ALA A 258 20.98 -25.37 10.35
C ALA A 258 20.13 -24.88 11.55
N ARG A 259 18.80 -24.85 11.42
CA ARG A 259 17.92 -24.48 12.55
C ARG A 259 17.94 -25.52 13.66
N PHE A 260 17.91 -26.81 13.33
CA PHE A 260 18.00 -27.87 14.31
C PHE A 260 19.39 -27.93 14.99
N GLU A 261 20.45 -27.52 14.31
CA GLU A 261 21.81 -27.43 14.85
C GLU A 261 22.10 -26.11 15.58
N ALA A 262 21.24 -25.09 15.36
CA ALA A 262 21.46 -23.75 15.88
C ALA A 262 21.57 -23.71 17.40
N ARG A 263 22.48 -22.86 17.87
CA ARG A 263 22.67 -22.55 19.30
C ARG A 263 22.31 -21.09 19.55
N ARG A 264 21.89 -20.78 20.76
CA ARG A 264 21.65 -19.39 21.15
C ARG A 264 22.95 -18.59 21.09
N PRO A 265 23.00 -17.49 20.32
CA PRO A 265 24.18 -16.63 20.32
C PRO A 265 24.33 -15.93 21.67
N LYS A 266 25.57 -15.59 22.04
CA LYS A 266 25.80 -14.70 23.18
C LYS A 266 25.39 -13.27 22.79
N GLY A 267 24.66 -12.60 23.69
CA GLY A 267 24.39 -11.17 23.52
C GLY A 267 25.67 -10.35 23.67
N GLY A 268 25.73 -9.19 23.01
CA GLY A 268 26.87 -8.29 23.09
C GLY A 268 27.03 -7.42 21.86
N GLN A 269 28.03 -6.56 21.90
CA GLN A 269 28.40 -5.72 20.74
C GLN A 269 29.21 -6.57 19.76
N MET A 270 28.75 -6.63 18.50
CA MET A 270 29.41 -7.39 17.46
C MET A 270 29.17 -6.78 16.08
N PRO A 271 30.03 -7.02 15.09
CA PRO A 271 29.75 -6.68 13.70
C PRO A 271 28.53 -7.47 13.19
N VAL A 272 27.65 -6.78 12.49
CA VAL A 272 26.42 -7.36 11.90
C VAL A 272 26.41 -7.13 10.39
N VAL A 273 26.22 -8.20 9.63
CA VAL A 273 25.95 -8.14 8.19
C VAL A 273 24.44 -8.33 7.97
N MET A 274 23.80 -7.33 7.40
CA MET A 274 22.38 -7.41 7.07
C MET A 274 22.23 -7.78 5.59
N GLY A 275 21.61 -8.94 5.34
CA GLY A 275 21.27 -9.37 3.99
C GLY A 275 20.08 -8.61 3.43
N ALA A 276 19.91 -8.61 2.11
CA ALA A 276 18.71 -8.07 1.45
C ALA A 276 17.45 -8.84 1.88
N GLY A 277 16.30 -8.18 1.86
CA GLY A 277 14.99 -8.75 2.22
C GLY A 277 14.46 -8.23 3.55
N ALA A 278 14.31 -9.07 4.56
CA ALA A 278 13.71 -8.69 5.85
C ALA A 278 14.44 -7.55 6.58
N SER A 279 15.71 -7.32 6.30
CA SER A 279 16.47 -6.17 6.78
C SER A 279 15.91 -4.82 6.28
N GLY A 280 15.16 -4.83 5.18
CA GLY A 280 14.42 -3.66 4.69
C GLY A 280 13.37 -3.16 5.69
N ILE A 281 12.77 -4.05 6.48
CA ILE A 281 11.84 -3.67 7.56
C ILE A 281 12.58 -2.87 8.64
N LEU A 282 13.79 -3.27 9.02
CA LEU A 282 14.58 -2.50 9.97
C LEU A 282 14.91 -1.09 9.44
N LEU A 283 15.20 -0.96 8.15
CA LEU A 283 15.41 0.34 7.51
C LEU A 283 14.12 1.17 7.51
N HIS A 284 12.97 0.55 7.22
CA HIS A 284 11.66 1.18 7.27
C HIS A 284 11.36 1.74 8.66
N GLU A 285 11.52 0.94 9.72
CA GLU A 285 11.28 1.35 11.10
C GLU A 285 12.29 2.41 11.60
N ALA A 286 13.56 2.26 11.24
CA ALA A 286 14.61 3.16 11.73
C ALA A 286 14.65 4.51 10.99
N MET A 287 14.25 4.56 9.73
CA MET A 287 14.41 5.73 8.86
C MET A 287 13.13 6.06 8.08
N GLY A 288 12.39 5.07 7.57
CA GLY A 288 11.21 5.29 6.74
C GLY A 288 10.19 6.21 7.44
N HIS A 289 9.71 5.81 8.60
CA HIS A 289 8.80 6.64 9.41
C HIS A 289 9.40 7.97 9.83
N ALA A 290 10.71 8.01 10.10
CA ALA A 290 11.38 9.25 10.48
C ALA A 290 11.53 10.26 9.32
N PHE A 291 11.31 9.82 8.08
CA PHE A 291 11.28 10.68 6.89
C PHE A 291 9.87 11.20 6.53
N GLU A 292 8.82 10.78 7.23
CA GLU A 292 7.47 11.32 7.01
C GLU A 292 7.46 12.84 7.32
N ALA A 293 6.96 13.60 6.37
CA ALA A 293 7.09 15.06 6.42
C ALA A 293 6.24 15.68 7.53
N ASP A 294 5.17 15.04 7.97
CA ASP A 294 4.31 15.53 9.06
C ASP A 294 5.03 15.50 10.42
N PHE A 295 5.85 14.48 10.71
CA PHE A 295 6.71 14.44 11.89
C PHE A 295 7.84 15.47 11.79
N ASN A 296 8.44 15.60 10.59
CA ASN A 296 9.58 16.49 10.39
C ASN A 296 9.17 17.97 10.53
N ARG A 297 8.03 18.40 9.96
CA ARG A 297 7.55 19.79 10.09
C ARG A 297 7.17 20.17 11.53
N LYS A 298 6.79 19.17 12.36
CA LYS A 298 6.47 19.36 13.78
C LYS A 298 7.72 19.29 14.68
N GLY A 299 8.92 19.07 14.13
CA GLY A 299 10.15 18.93 14.90
C GLY A 299 10.21 17.63 15.73
N GLN A 300 9.43 16.60 15.37
CA GLN A 300 9.31 15.35 16.11
C GLN A 300 10.24 14.25 15.62
N SER A 301 10.85 14.43 14.45
CA SER A 301 11.84 13.50 13.88
C SER A 301 13.26 13.94 14.16
N ILE A 302 14.17 12.98 14.32
CA ILE A 302 15.62 13.23 14.39
C ILE A 302 16.18 13.83 13.07
N PHE A 303 15.42 13.76 11.99
CA PHE A 303 15.76 14.32 10.68
C PHE A 303 15.15 15.69 10.43
N SER A 304 14.38 16.24 11.36
CA SER A 304 13.89 17.62 11.26
C SER A 304 15.09 18.57 11.06
N ASP A 305 14.96 19.53 10.17
CA ASP A 305 16.02 20.48 9.79
C ASP A 305 17.32 19.85 9.22
N LYS A 306 17.26 18.60 8.74
CA LYS A 306 18.39 17.91 8.12
C LYS A 306 18.36 17.92 6.60
N MET A 307 17.37 18.54 5.98
CA MET A 307 17.29 18.65 4.51
C MET A 307 18.61 19.23 3.96
N GLY A 308 19.18 18.58 2.93
CA GLY A 308 20.46 18.95 2.35
C GLY A 308 21.69 18.58 3.20
N ARG A 309 21.52 17.98 4.38
CA ARG A 309 22.63 17.56 5.24
C ARG A 309 22.94 16.07 5.09
N ARG A 310 24.19 15.73 5.38
CA ARG A 310 24.62 14.32 5.40
C ARG A 310 24.05 13.61 6.63
N VAL A 311 23.25 12.59 6.38
CA VAL A 311 22.59 11.75 7.41
C VAL A 311 23.06 10.30 7.39
N ALA A 312 23.77 9.89 6.32
CA ALA A 312 24.36 8.55 6.16
C ALA A 312 25.75 8.65 5.53
N ARG A 313 26.46 7.53 5.46
CA ARG A 313 27.74 7.46 4.76
C ARG A 313 27.58 7.74 3.27
N LYS A 314 28.65 8.29 2.64
CA LYS A 314 28.75 8.45 1.20
C LYS A 314 28.48 7.11 0.51
N GLY A 315 27.77 7.13 -0.62
CA GLY A 315 27.36 5.95 -1.38
C GLY A 315 26.06 5.31 -0.90
N ILE A 316 25.47 5.73 0.25
CA ILE A 316 24.17 5.22 0.71
C ILE A 316 23.06 5.99 0.01
N ASN A 317 22.15 5.25 -0.62
CA ASN A 317 20.89 5.77 -1.19
C ASN A 317 19.72 5.07 -0.51
N ILE A 318 18.68 5.83 -0.18
CA ILE A 318 17.43 5.31 0.38
C ILE A 318 16.30 5.79 -0.51
N LEU A 319 15.56 4.83 -1.04
CA LEU A 319 14.52 5.02 -2.05
C LEU A 319 13.23 4.37 -1.57
N ASP A 320 12.13 5.12 -1.63
CA ASP A 320 10.77 4.59 -1.65
C ASP A 320 10.33 4.45 -3.12
N ASP A 321 9.92 3.25 -3.52
CA ASP A 321 9.57 2.94 -4.91
C ASP A 321 8.22 2.24 -5.02
N GLY A 322 7.17 3.04 -5.26
CA GLY A 322 5.82 2.55 -5.56
C GLY A 322 5.64 2.01 -6.98
N THR A 323 6.68 2.01 -7.82
CA THR A 323 6.59 1.66 -9.25
C THR A 323 7.10 0.26 -9.60
N LEU A 324 7.46 -0.54 -8.58
CA LEU A 324 7.94 -1.92 -8.80
C LEU A 324 6.79 -2.82 -9.25
N PRO A 325 6.76 -3.31 -10.51
CA PRO A 325 5.63 -4.05 -11.03
C PRO A 325 5.31 -5.29 -10.19
N ARG A 326 4.03 -5.51 -9.91
CA ARG A 326 3.50 -6.65 -9.15
C ARG A 326 4.02 -6.78 -7.72
N SER A 327 4.84 -5.85 -7.26
CA SER A 327 5.23 -5.79 -5.85
C SER A 327 4.00 -5.55 -4.97
N ARG A 328 3.99 -6.11 -3.75
CA ARG A 328 2.92 -5.84 -2.77
C ARG A 328 2.72 -4.34 -2.53
N GLY A 329 3.79 -3.55 -2.55
CA GLY A 329 3.77 -2.10 -2.38
C GLY A 329 3.62 -1.30 -3.68
N ALA A 330 3.40 -1.95 -4.83
CA ALA A 330 3.15 -1.22 -6.08
C ALA A 330 1.89 -0.37 -5.97
N CYS A 331 1.92 0.82 -6.58
CA CYS A 331 0.87 1.80 -6.47
C CYS A 331 0.73 2.54 -7.81
N ASN A 332 -0.41 2.39 -8.48
CA ASN A 332 -0.72 3.22 -9.66
C ASN A 332 -1.01 4.65 -9.21
N TYR A 333 -1.83 4.78 -8.16
CA TYR A 333 -2.16 6.02 -7.47
C TYR A 333 -2.17 5.76 -5.97
N ASP A 334 -1.72 6.73 -5.18
CA ASP A 334 -1.94 6.75 -3.74
C ASP A 334 -3.40 7.13 -3.39
N ASP A 335 -3.72 7.20 -2.09
CA ASP A 335 -5.09 7.51 -1.66
C ASP A 335 -5.44 9.01 -1.74
N GLU A 336 -4.51 9.84 -2.20
CA GLU A 336 -4.73 11.23 -2.56
C GLU A 336 -4.85 11.45 -4.09
N GLY A 337 -4.83 10.35 -4.88
CA GLY A 337 -4.89 10.38 -6.34
C GLY A 337 -3.57 10.78 -7.00
N VAL A 338 -2.46 10.77 -6.27
CA VAL A 338 -1.13 11.06 -6.82
C VAL A 338 -0.54 9.80 -7.45
N PRO A 339 -0.02 9.86 -8.69
CA PRO A 339 0.61 8.70 -9.33
C PRO A 339 1.77 8.14 -8.52
N GLY A 340 1.86 6.81 -8.48
CA GLY A 340 2.98 6.10 -7.87
C GLY A 340 4.31 6.52 -8.48
N GLN A 341 5.32 6.72 -7.64
CA GLN A 341 6.61 7.30 -8.03
C GLN A 341 7.78 6.70 -7.28
N LYS A 342 8.98 7.11 -7.66
CA LYS A 342 10.25 6.83 -6.98
C LYS A 342 10.69 8.07 -6.22
N THR A 343 10.77 7.97 -4.90
CA THR A 343 11.19 9.09 -4.05
C THR A 343 12.52 8.76 -3.39
N TYR A 344 13.58 9.46 -3.80
CA TYR A 344 14.89 9.37 -3.14
C TYR A 344 14.90 10.24 -1.90
N MET A 345 14.78 9.63 -0.74
CA MET A 345 14.89 10.33 0.55
C MET A 345 16.34 10.64 0.89
N VAL A 346 17.25 9.74 0.58
CA VAL A 346 18.70 9.96 0.76
C VAL A 346 19.43 9.64 -0.53
N THR A 347 20.27 10.57 -1.00
CA THR A 347 21.13 10.37 -2.17
C THR A 347 22.59 10.62 -1.76
N ASP A 348 23.46 9.65 -2.02
CA ASP A 348 24.88 9.68 -1.64
C ASP A 348 25.10 10.06 -0.17
N GLY A 349 24.22 9.63 0.73
CA GLY A 349 24.25 9.91 2.15
C GLY A 349 23.70 11.27 2.55
N VAL A 350 23.18 12.08 1.64
CA VAL A 350 22.57 13.38 1.89
C VAL A 350 21.06 13.25 1.85
N LEU A 351 20.36 13.83 2.83
CA LEU A 351 18.89 13.88 2.85
C LEU A 351 18.39 14.82 1.76
N THR A 352 17.63 14.28 0.81
CA THR A 352 17.19 14.99 -0.40
C THR A 352 15.69 15.20 -0.46
N SER A 353 14.89 14.40 0.28
CA SER A 353 13.44 14.54 0.35
C SER A 353 12.89 13.95 1.63
N TYR A 354 11.71 14.41 2.02
CA TYR A 354 10.81 13.71 2.93
C TYR A 354 9.71 13.00 2.15
N LEU A 355 8.94 12.15 2.83
CA LEU A 355 7.70 11.58 2.31
C LEU A 355 6.55 12.54 2.64
N HIS A 356 5.98 13.13 1.61
CA HIS A 356 4.97 14.18 1.73
C HIS A 356 3.57 13.66 1.47
N ASP A 357 2.62 14.16 2.22
CA ASP A 357 1.20 14.20 1.91
C ASP A 357 0.79 15.59 1.41
N ARG A 358 -0.46 15.75 1.04
CA ARG A 358 -0.96 17.04 0.53
C ARG A 358 -0.84 18.18 1.53
N ILE A 359 -1.02 17.92 2.82
CA ILE A 359 -0.90 18.95 3.87
C ILE A 359 0.54 19.43 3.97
N THR A 360 1.49 18.51 3.93
CA THR A 360 2.91 18.84 4.14
C THR A 360 3.54 19.44 2.89
N LEU A 361 3.09 19.05 1.69
CA LEU A 361 3.60 19.59 0.42
C LEU A 361 3.39 21.12 0.30
N TYR A 362 2.22 21.62 0.69
CA TYR A 362 1.90 23.05 0.59
C TYR A 362 2.58 23.94 1.64
N ARG A 363 3.33 23.36 2.60
CA ARG A 363 3.88 24.11 3.74
C ARG A 363 5.39 24.04 3.90
N THR A 364 6.03 23.21 3.10
CA THR A 364 7.50 23.03 3.19
C THR A 364 8.27 23.97 2.24
N PHE A 365 7.55 24.77 1.43
CA PHE A 365 8.11 25.71 0.46
C PHE A 365 7.53 27.13 0.60
#